data_6b87a710a5465555c6099c9ab613a127
#
_entry.id   6b87a710a5465555c6099c9ab613a127
#
_cell.length_a   1.000
_cell.length_b   1.000
_cell.length_c   1.000
_cell.angle_alpha   90.00
_cell.angle_beta   90.00
_cell.angle_gamma   90.00
#
_symmetry.space_group_name_H-M   'P 1'
#
loop_
_entity.id
_entity.type
_entity.pdbx_description
1 polymer ?
#
loop_
_entity_poly.entity_id
_entity_poly.type
_entity_poly.pdbx_seq_one_letter_code
_entity_poly.pdbx_strand_id
1 'polypeptide(L)'
;KEDIPVLLSVGKDTLYVWEKEEGMMHEDEAAEVLCEICRGEHMDRSLPKEGKIELTAACDGLLKIDAKALKEVNAFGQMMIATRHGNFAVKKGDRLAGTRIIPLVIEEEKMKVMKERTMELTGGKPILELKPFQHKQVGIVTTGNEVFHGRIKDTFTPVIVDKLSEFDTEVIDH
;
A
#
# COMPACT_ATOMS: atom_id res chain seq x y z
N LYS A 1 2.88 23.13 33.71
CA LYS A 1 3.90 23.28 34.80
C LYS A 1 3.81 22.12 35.81
N GLU A 2 2.63 21.58 36.06
CA GLU A 2 2.38 20.49 37.03
C GLU A 2 3.07 19.18 36.61
N ASP A 3 3.26 18.93 35.33
CA ASP A 3 3.89 17.72 34.78
C ASP A 3 5.43 17.76 34.75
N ILE A 4 6.05 18.91 35.04
CA ILE A 4 7.51 19.06 34.99
C ILE A 4 8.23 18.05 35.89
N PRO A 5 7.80 17.83 37.16
CA PRO A 5 8.45 16.84 38.01
C PRO A 5 8.38 15.41 37.45
N VAL A 6 7.25 15.07 36.81
CA VAL A 6 7.05 13.76 36.17
C VAL A 6 8.01 13.62 34.97
N LEU A 7 8.13 14.65 34.13
CA LEU A 7 9.02 14.66 32.98
C LEU A 7 10.49 14.52 33.38
N LEU A 8 10.91 15.24 34.42
CA LEU A 8 12.25 15.12 34.98
C LEU A 8 12.52 13.72 35.55
N SER A 9 11.52 13.11 36.20
CA SER A 9 11.65 11.77 36.76
C SER A 9 11.85 10.67 35.71
N VAL A 10 11.41 10.91 34.46
CA VAL A 10 11.63 10.01 33.31
C VAL A 10 12.80 10.44 32.43
N GLY A 11 13.68 11.33 32.93
CA GLY A 11 14.90 11.75 32.27
C GLY A 11 14.69 12.75 31.10
N LYS A 12 13.58 13.50 31.14
CA LYS A 12 13.31 14.54 30.13
C LYS A 12 13.73 15.92 30.64
N ASP A 13 15.01 16.22 30.56
CA ASP A 13 15.56 17.51 31.03
C ASP A 13 15.30 18.68 30.07
N THR A 14 15.00 18.36 28.81
CA THR A 14 14.72 19.35 27.77
C THR A 14 13.43 18.98 27.05
N LEU A 15 12.53 19.94 26.94
CA LEU A 15 11.29 19.85 26.17
C LEU A 15 11.34 20.86 25.03
N TYR A 16 11.09 20.35 23.82
CA TYR A 16 10.86 21.20 22.67
C TYR A 16 9.36 21.49 22.61
N VAL A 17 9.00 22.77 22.68
CA VAL A 17 7.62 23.23 22.50
C VAL A 17 7.53 23.82 21.11
N TRP A 18 6.58 23.31 20.32
CA TRP A 18 6.25 23.88 19.04
C TRP A 18 4.92 24.62 19.14
N GLU A 19 4.90 25.87 18.67
CA GLU A 19 3.69 26.62 18.43
C GLU A 19 3.41 26.60 16.93
N LYS A 20 2.14 26.35 16.53
CA LYS A 20 1.77 26.26 15.11
C LYS A 20 2.04 27.64 14.46
N GLU A 21 3.05 27.69 13.62
CA GLU A 21 3.35 28.86 12.79
C GLU A 21 2.45 28.85 11.54
N GLU A 22 2.12 30.04 11.04
CA GLU A 22 1.36 30.20 9.80
C GLU A 22 2.13 29.58 8.61
N GLY A 23 1.46 28.76 7.78
CA GLY A 23 2.10 28.08 6.66
C GLY A 23 2.84 26.79 7.03
N MET A 24 2.80 26.35 8.30
CA MET A 24 3.38 25.09 8.76
C MET A 24 2.30 24.09 9.16
N MET A 25 2.55 22.82 8.87
CA MET A 25 1.67 21.69 9.14
C MET A 25 2.37 20.72 10.10
N HIS A 26 1.64 20.20 11.09
CA HIS A 26 2.16 19.15 11.97
C HIS A 26 2.35 17.83 11.19
N GLU A 27 3.31 17.01 11.60
CA GLU A 27 3.63 15.74 10.93
C GLU A 27 2.42 14.81 10.74
N ASP A 28 1.50 14.75 11.71
CA ASP A 28 0.30 13.92 11.61
C ASP A 28 -0.73 14.48 10.62
N GLU A 29 -0.87 15.83 10.54
CA GLU A 29 -1.71 16.48 9.52
C GLU A 29 -1.13 16.23 8.10
N ALA A 30 0.18 16.36 7.95
CA ALA A 30 0.87 16.10 6.69
C ALA A 30 0.86 14.62 6.30
N ALA A 31 0.88 13.70 7.28
CA ALA A 31 0.74 12.27 7.03
C ALA A 31 -0.63 11.92 6.41
N GLU A 32 -1.71 12.64 6.78
CA GLU A 32 -3.02 12.48 6.15
C GLU A 32 -2.98 12.85 4.65
N VAL A 33 -2.33 13.97 4.31
CA VAL A 33 -2.15 14.38 2.90
C VAL A 33 -1.37 13.35 2.11
N LEU A 34 -0.29 12.81 2.71
CA LEU A 34 0.54 11.79 2.07
C LEU A 34 -0.23 10.46 1.90
N CYS A 35 -1.05 10.10 2.88
CA CYS A 35 -1.90 8.93 2.82
C CYS A 35 -2.99 9.07 1.74
N GLU A 36 -3.57 10.25 1.57
CA GLU A 36 -4.62 10.52 0.57
C GLU A 36 -4.15 10.24 -0.85
N ILE A 37 -2.96 10.68 -1.23
CA ILE A 37 -2.40 10.42 -2.57
C ILE A 37 -1.90 8.98 -2.75
N CYS A 38 -1.61 8.30 -1.65
CA CYS A 38 -1.04 6.95 -1.66
C CYS A 38 -2.12 5.88 -1.73
N ARG A 39 -3.20 6.02 -0.95
CA ARG A 39 -4.17 4.99 -0.66
C ARG A 39 -5.23 4.86 -1.75
N GLY A 40 -5.33 3.67 -2.35
CA GLY A 40 -6.44 3.27 -3.21
C GLY A 40 -7.61 2.64 -2.45
N GLU A 41 -8.60 2.18 -3.21
CA GLU A 41 -9.71 1.40 -2.67
C GLU A 41 -9.24 0.04 -2.12
N HIS A 42 -10.07 -0.59 -1.28
CA HIS A 42 -9.81 -1.89 -0.66
C HIS A 42 -8.56 -1.93 0.25
N MET A 43 -8.19 -0.79 0.81
CA MET A 43 -7.10 -0.66 1.76
C MET A 43 -7.59 -0.05 3.06
N ASP A 44 -7.26 -0.69 4.17
CA ASP A 44 -7.42 -0.13 5.50
C ASP A 44 -6.20 0.71 5.85
N ARG A 45 -6.37 1.63 6.79
CA ARG A 45 -5.27 2.48 7.26
C ARG A 45 -5.25 2.55 8.79
N SER A 46 -4.08 2.76 9.36
CA SER A 46 -3.94 3.14 10.76
C SER A 46 -4.32 4.60 10.98
N LEU A 47 -4.52 4.98 12.24
CA LEU A 47 -4.51 6.40 12.63
C LEU A 47 -3.09 6.95 12.46
N PRO A 48 -2.94 8.26 12.18
CA PRO A 48 -1.65 8.89 12.15
C PRO A 48 -0.99 8.85 13.54
N LYS A 49 0.29 8.55 13.57
CA LYS A 49 1.08 8.55 14.79
C LYS A 49 2.54 8.84 14.45
N GLU A 50 3.10 9.91 15.02
CA GLU A 50 4.47 10.33 14.77
C GLU A 50 4.76 10.47 13.27
N GLY A 51 3.85 11.12 12.55
CA GLY A 51 3.95 11.33 11.10
C GLY A 51 3.81 10.08 10.24
N LYS A 52 3.34 8.94 10.80
CA LYS A 52 3.24 7.66 10.10
C LYS A 52 1.80 7.21 9.96
N ILE A 53 1.49 6.60 8.80
CA ILE A 53 0.26 5.85 8.55
C ILE A 53 0.66 4.55 7.85
N GLU A 54 0.17 3.42 8.35
CA GLU A 54 0.31 2.11 7.69
C GLU A 54 -0.94 1.81 6.87
N LEU A 55 -0.74 1.21 5.69
CA LEU A 55 -1.79 0.72 4.81
C LEU A 55 -1.76 -0.81 4.77
N THR A 56 -2.93 -1.42 4.94
CA THR A 56 -3.12 -2.88 4.91
C THR A 56 -4.20 -3.27 3.90
N ALA A 57 -4.13 -4.48 3.37
CA ALA A 57 -5.12 -5.00 2.43
C ALA A 57 -6.44 -5.33 3.15
N ALA A 58 -7.55 -4.77 2.67
CA ALA A 58 -8.89 -5.09 3.18
C ALA A 58 -9.45 -6.40 2.57
N CYS A 59 -8.86 -6.89 1.48
CA CYS A 59 -9.24 -8.14 0.80
C CYS A 59 -8.03 -8.77 0.11
N ASP A 60 -8.19 -10.01 -0.34
CA ASP A 60 -7.23 -10.68 -1.22
C ASP A 60 -7.26 -10.05 -2.61
N GLY A 61 -6.10 -9.85 -3.23
CA GLY A 61 -6.03 -9.19 -4.53
C GLY A 61 -4.63 -9.03 -5.08
N LEU A 62 -4.56 -8.31 -6.20
CA LEU A 62 -3.30 -7.93 -6.86
C LEU A 62 -2.94 -6.49 -6.50
N LEU A 63 -1.80 -6.30 -5.84
CA LEU A 63 -1.27 -4.97 -5.55
C LEU A 63 -0.60 -4.38 -6.80
N LYS A 64 -1.05 -3.19 -7.22
CA LYS A 64 -0.45 -2.38 -8.27
C LYS A 64 0.14 -1.12 -7.65
N ILE A 65 1.26 -0.67 -8.21
CA ILE A 65 1.98 0.52 -7.73
C ILE A 65 2.39 1.36 -8.93
N ASP A 66 2.09 2.65 -8.89
CA ASP A 66 2.70 3.62 -9.80
C ASP A 66 4.10 3.96 -9.31
N ALA A 67 5.09 3.21 -9.81
CA ALA A 67 6.49 3.35 -9.40
C ALA A 67 7.07 4.73 -9.78
N LYS A 68 6.55 5.37 -10.83
CA LYS A 68 7.01 6.70 -11.26
C LYS A 68 6.53 7.76 -10.27
N ALA A 69 5.24 7.75 -9.94
CA ALA A 69 4.68 8.67 -8.95
C ALA A 69 5.29 8.45 -7.56
N LEU A 70 5.48 7.18 -7.14
CA LEU A 70 6.15 6.83 -5.88
C LEU A 70 7.57 7.42 -5.81
N LYS A 71 8.34 7.29 -6.88
CA LYS A 71 9.70 7.86 -6.96
C LYS A 71 9.69 9.39 -6.84
N GLU A 72 8.75 10.05 -7.53
CA GLU A 72 8.63 11.53 -7.47
C GLU A 72 8.31 12.01 -6.06
N VAL A 73 7.34 11.38 -5.37
CA VAL A 73 7.02 11.74 -3.98
C VAL A 73 8.23 11.57 -3.06
N ASN A 74 8.94 10.44 -3.16
CA ASN A 74 10.11 10.18 -2.34
C ASN A 74 11.29 11.14 -2.66
N ALA A 75 11.31 11.72 -3.85
CA ALA A 75 12.32 12.70 -4.26
C ALA A 75 12.08 14.12 -3.72
N PHE A 76 10.87 14.44 -3.23
CA PHE A 76 10.59 15.75 -2.61
C PHE A 76 11.38 16.00 -1.33
N GLY A 77 11.82 14.92 -0.66
CA GLY A 77 12.52 14.99 0.62
C GLY A 77 11.59 15.35 1.80
N GLN A 78 12.02 15.04 3.01
CA GLN A 78 11.27 15.19 4.26
C GLN A 78 10.01 14.31 4.36
N MET A 79 9.71 13.49 3.37
CA MET A 79 8.62 12.53 3.35
C MET A 79 9.04 11.25 2.64
N MET A 80 8.38 10.15 2.93
CA MET A 80 8.63 8.87 2.27
C MET A 80 7.39 7.99 2.26
N ILE A 81 7.27 7.19 1.19
CA ILE A 81 6.36 6.07 1.07
C ILE A 81 7.20 4.83 0.82
N ALA A 82 7.14 3.84 1.71
CA ALA A 82 7.74 2.53 1.53
C ALA A 82 6.63 1.52 1.24
N THR A 83 6.80 0.69 0.20
CA THR A 83 5.78 -0.26 -0.25
C THR A 83 6.34 -1.66 -0.38
N ARG A 84 5.47 -2.68 -0.39
CA ARG A 84 5.80 -3.98 -0.97
C ARG A 84 6.05 -3.82 -2.47
N HIS A 85 6.61 -4.86 -3.09
CA HIS A 85 6.76 -4.89 -4.55
C HIS A 85 5.39 -4.97 -5.23
N GLY A 86 5.19 -4.19 -6.28
CA GLY A 86 3.98 -4.22 -7.10
C GLY A 86 3.88 -5.47 -7.99
N ASN A 87 2.68 -5.73 -8.51
CA ASN A 87 2.33 -6.90 -9.33
C ASN A 87 2.45 -8.24 -8.60
N PHE A 88 2.26 -8.24 -7.27
CA PHE A 88 2.19 -9.44 -6.46
C PHE A 88 0.81 -9.60 -5.84
N ALA A 89 0.41 -10.86 -5.66
CA ALA A 89 -0.76 -11.22 -4.89
C ALA A 89 -0.54 -10.86 -3.42
N VAL A 90 -1.57 -10.33 -2.79
CA VAL A 90 -1.60 -10.02 -1.35
C VAL A 90 -2.87 -10.61 -0.74
N LYS A 91 -2.81 -10.94 0.54
CA LYS A 91 -3.94 -11.43 1.32
C LYS A 91 -4.49 -10.33 2.22
N LYS A 92 -5.76 -10.45 2.58
CA LYS A 92 -6.39 -9.58 3.57
C LYS A 92 -5.55 -9.50 4.84
N GLY A 93 -5.29 -8.28 5.32
CA GLY A 93 -4.46 -8.01 6.48
C GLY A 93 -2.96 -7.86 6.17
N ASP A 94 -2.51 -8.14 4.96
CA ASP A 94 -1.12 -7.90 4.56
C ASP A 94 -0.80 -6.41 4.60
N ARG A 95 0.38 -6.06 5.13
CA ARG A 95 0.89 -4.68 5.06
C ARG A 95 1.31 -4.37 3.64
N LEU A 96 0.75 -3.30 3.07
CA LEU A 96 0.99 -2.88 1.69
C LEU A 96 2.02 -1.78 1.60
N ALA A 97 1.89 -0.77 2.48
CA ALA A 97 2.77 0.39 2.51
C ALA A 97 2.80 1.02 3.91
N GLY A 98 3.84 1.81 4.14
CA GLY A 98 3.94 2.75 5.23
C GLY A 98 4.33 4.12 4.69
N THR A 99 3.61 5.15 5.08
CA THR A 99 3.95 6.55 4.79
C THR A 99 4.59 7.19 6.00
N ARG A 100 5.46 8.16 5.80
CA ARG A 100 6.09 8.91 6.88
C ARG A 100 6.44 10.32 6.48
N ILE A 101 6.12 11.26 7.35
CA ILE A 101 6.68 12.61 7.38
C ILE A 101 7.88 12.58 8.34
N ILE A 102 9.02 13.08 7.91
CA ILE A 102 10.29 12.96 8.66
C ILE A 102 10.42 14.04 9.73
N PRO A 103 10.19 15.35 9.43
CA PRO A 103 10.27 16.41 10.43
C PRO A 103 8.95 16.49 11.23
N LEU A 104 9.02 17.01 12.45
CA LEU A 104 7.85 17.27 13.31
C LEU A 104 6.86 18.24 12.67
N VAL A 105 7.37 19.18 11.88
CA VAL A 105 6.60 20.16 11.12
C VAL A 105 7.16 20.30 9.71
N ILE A 106 6.29 20.54 8.74
CA ILE A 106 6.61 20.68 7.33
C ILE A 106 5.82 21.85 6.72
N GLU A 107 6.35 22.49 5.70
CA GLU A 107 5.69 23.58 4.99
C GLU A 107 4.42 23.10 4.28
N GLU A 108 3.28 23.77 4.51
CA GLU A 108 1.99 23.49 3.86
C GLU A 108 2.11 23.58 2.33
N GLU A 109 2.82 24.61 1.84
CA GLU A 109 3.02 24.80 0.39
C GLU A 109 3.80 23.64 -0.23
N LYS A 110 4.78 23.08 0.47
CA LYS A 110 5.50 21.89 0.01
C LYS A 110 4.59 20.69 -0.14
N MET A 111 3.70 20.45 0.83
CA MET A 111 2.73 19.38 0.78
C MET A 111 1.73 19.57 -0.34
N LYS A 112 1.27 20.80 -0.57
CA LYS A 112 0.36 21.17 -1.65
C LYS A 112 0.99 20.92 -3.03
N VAL A 113 2.18 21.46 -3.27
CA VAL A 113 2.92 21.29 -4.55
C VAL A 113 3.19 19.79 -4.81
N MET A 114 3.58 19.04 -3.79
CA MET A 114 3.79 17.59 -3.91
C MET A 114 2.48 16.88 -4.31
N LYS A 115 1.36 17.19 -3.65
CA LYS A 115 0.04 16.62 -3.95
C LYS A 115 -0.39 16.93 -5.39
N GLU A 116 -0.35 18.20 -5.80
CA GLU A 116 -0.73 18.65 -7.15
C GLU A 116 0.10 17.93 -8.21
N ARG A 117 1.43 17.91 -8.07
CA ARG A 117 2.32 17.24 -9.01
C ARG A 117 2.10 15.73 -9.08
N THR A 118 1.81 15.11 -7.95
CA THR A 118 1.49 13.67 -7.93
C THR A 118 0.18 13.39 -8.66
N MET A 119 -0.85 14.20 -8.41
CA MET A 119 -2.14 14.07 -9.08
C MET A 119 -2.05 14.28 -10.60
N GLU A 120 -1.24 15.22 -11.06
CA GLU A 120 -0.95 15.40 -12.49
C GLU A 120 -0.30 14.16 -13.09
N LEU A 121 0.71 13.60 -12.43
CA LEU A 121 1.44 12.41 -12.90
C LEU A 121 0.56 11.16 -12.98
N THR A 122 -0.32 10.97 -12.01
CA THR A 122 -1.19 9.79 -11.90
C THR A 122 -2.52 9.95 -12.64
N GLY A 123 -2.81 11.16 -13.15
CA GLY A 123 -4.13 11.51 -13.69
C GLY A 123 -5.23 11.45 -12.63
N GLY A 124 -4.92 11.84 -11.40
CA GLY A 124 -5.83 11.84 -10.25
C GLY A 124 -6.05 10.48 -9.59
N LYS A 125 -5.30 9.44 -10.00
CA LYS A 125 -5.38 8.11 -9.38
C LYS A 125 -4.44 8.00 -8.18
N PRO A 126 -4.73 7.14 -7.20
CA PRO A 126 -3.81 6.88 -6.10
C PRO A 126 -2.55 6.16 -6.60
N ILE A 127 -1.45 6.29 -5.85
CA ILE A 127 -0.18 5.62 -6.15
C ILE A 127 -0.30 4.10 -6.03
N LEU A 128 -1.09 3.61 -5.05
CA LEU A 128 -1.36 2.19 -4.84
C LEU A 128 -2.80 1.88 -5.24
N GLU A 129 -2.97 0.77 -5.95
CA GLU A 129 -4.26 0.20 -6.31
C GLU A 129 -4.28 -1.27 -5.88
N LEU A 130 -5.28 -1.68 -5.11
CA LEU A 130 -5.54 -3.09 -4.82
C LEU A 130 -6.71 -3.56 -5.67
N LYS A 131 -6.43 -4.49 -6.59
CA LYS A 131 -7.43 -5.12 -7.44
C LYS A 131 -7.89 -6.42 -6.78
N PRO A 132 -9.12 -6.48 -6.22
CA PRO A 132 -9.64 -7.69 -5.61
C PRO A 132 -9.65 -8.85 -6.60
N PHE A 133 -9.32 -10.05 -6.14
CA PHE A 133 -9.57 -11.25 -6.91
C PHE A 133 -11.07 -11.45 -7.06
N GLN A 134 -11.48 -11.90 -8.24
CA GLN A 134 -12.87 -12.18 -8.55
C GLN A 134 -13.04 -13.68 -8.71
N HIS A 135 -14.14 -14.21 -8.20
CA HIS A 135 -14.52 -15.59 -8.46
C HIS A 135 -14.59 -15.86 -9.96
N LYS A 136 -13.95 -16.95 -10.43
CA LYS A 136 -13.94 -17.38 -11.82
C LYS A 136 -14.26 -18.85 -11.92
N GLN A 137 -15.13 -19.20 -12.87
CA GLN A 137 -15.32 -20.58 -13.30
C GLN A 137 -14.37 -20.86 -14.47
N VAL A 138 -13.65 -21.96 -14.40
CA VAL A 138 -12.59 -22.33 -15.34
C VAL A 138 -12.83 -23.71 -15.91
N GLY A 139 -12.87 -23.82 -17.24
CA GLY A 139 -12.77 -25.08 -17.97
C GLY A 139 -11.33 -25.28 -18.45
N ILE A 140 -10.79 -26.48 -18.33
CA ILE A 140 -9.45 -26.83 -18.80
C ILE A 140 -9.58 -27.76 -20.00
N VAL A 141 -8.97 -27.39 -21.13
CA VAL A 141 -8.91 -28.23 -22.33
C VAL A 141 -7.48 -28.69 -22.53
N THR A 142 -7.24 -29.99 -22.32
CA THR A 142 -5.95 -30.61 -22.59
C THR A 142 -5.93 -31.13 -24.01
N THR A 143 -4.93 -30.76 -24.81
CA THR A 143 -4.74 -31.22 -26.19
C THR A 143 -3.51 -32.09 -26.27
N GLY A 144 -3.55 -33.11 -27.14
CA GLY A 144 -2.42 -34.01 -27.38
C GLY A 144 -2.95 -35.41 -27.71
N ASN A 145 -2.61 -35.94 -28.89
CA ASN A 145 -3.04 -37.28 -29.31
C ASN A 145 -2.54 -38.39 -28.38
N GLU A 146 -1.37 -38.21 -27.79
CA GLU A 146 -0.77 -39.15 -26.85
C GLU A 146 -1.52 -39.19 -25.51
N VAL A 147 -2.05 -38.07 -25.05
CA VAL A 147 -2.90 -37.98 -23.85
C VAL A 147 -4.29 -38.52 -24.17
N PHE A 148 -4.89 -38.07 -25.28
CA PHE A 148 -6.22 -38.48 -25.71
C PHE A 148 -6.35 -39.98 -25.90
N HIS A 149 -5.32 -40.62 -26.47
CA HIS A 149 -5.28 -42.08 -26.67
C HIS A 149 -4.74 -42.85 -25.45
N GLY A 150 -4.50 -42.17 -24.31
CA GLY A 150 -4.05 -42.82 -23.08
C GLY A 150 -2.62 -43.40 -23.17
N ARG A 151 -1.81 -42.98 -24.15
CA ARG A 151 -0.41 -43.44 -24.33
C ARG A 151 0.51 -42.92 -23.27
N ILE A 152 0.23 -41.70 -22.77
CA ILE A 152 0.89 -41.11 -21.62
C ILE A 152 -0.17 -40.57 -20.65
N LYS A 153 0.21 -40.50 -19.37
CA LYS A 153 -0.64 -39.88 -18.34
C LYS A 153 -0.57 -38.36 -18.42
N ASP A 154 -1.72 -37.70 -18.37
CA ASP A 154 -1.75 -36.23 -18.20
C ASP A 154 -1.18 -35.85 -16.85
N THR A 155 -0.03 -35.19 -16.86
CA THR A 155 0.63 -34.63 -15.68
C THR A 155 0.48 -33.12 -15.59
N PHE A 156 -0.08 -32.47 -16.63
CA PHE A 156 -0.19 -31.04 -16.74
C PHE A 156 -1.48 -30.50 -16.09
N THR A 157 -2.62 -31.11 -16.38
CA THR A 157 -3.91 -30.71 -15.81
C THR A 157 -3.88 -30.64 -14.26
N PRO A 158 -3.36 -31.65 -13.53
CA PRO A 158 -3.27 -31.56 -12.07
C PRO A 158 -2.48 -30.35 -11.56
N VAL A 159 -1.41 -29.97 -12.25
CA VAL A 159 -0.60 -28.78 -11.90
C VAL A 159 -1.38 -27.49 -12.12
N ILE A 160 -2.19 -27.41 -13.19
CA ILE A 160 -3.05 -26.25 -13.45
C ILE A 160 -4.14 -26.13 -12.40
N VAL A 161 -4.80 -27.24 -12.05
CA VAL A 161 -5.82 -27.28 -11.00
C VAL A 161 -5.26 -26.80 -9.67
N ASP A 162 -4.07 -27.30 -9.28
CA ASP A 162 -3.39 -26.90 -8.06
C ASP A 162 -3.07 -25.38 -8.06
N LYS A 163 -2.52 -24.85 -9.15
CA LYS A 163 -2.27 -23.40 -9.29
C LYS A 163 -3.54 -22.56 -9.26
N LEU A 164 -4.64 -23.03 -9.82
CA LEU A 164 -5.92 -22.31 -9.80
C LEU A 164 -6.52 -22.30 -8.40
N SER A 165 -6.25 -23.33 -7.58
CA SER A 165 -6.74 -23.39 -6.20
C SER A 165 -6.16 -22.33 -5.27
N GLU A 166 -5.05 -21.69 -5.66
CA GLU A 166 -4.47 -20.54 -4.93
C GLU A 166 -5.32 -19.25 -5.05
N PHE A 167 -6.27 -19.25 -5.99
CA PHE A 167 -7.14 -18.11 -6.28
C PHE A 167 -8.61 -18.49 -6.03
N ASP A 168 -9.50 -17.50 -6.00
CA ASP A 168 -10.94 -17.73 -5.93
C ASP A 168 -11.47 -18.23 -7.29
N THR A 169 -11.19 -19.51 -7.59
CA THR A 169 -11.58 -20.16 -8.84
C THR A 169 -12.24 -21.52 -8.59
N GLU A 170 -13.22 -21.85 -9.44
CA GLU A 170 -13.88 -23.15 -9.50
C GLU A 170 -13.57 -23.80 -10.85
N VAL A 171 -12.92 -24.97 -10.83
CA VAL A 171 -12.73 -25.77 -12.06
C VAL A 171 -14.00 -26.60 -12.29
N ILE A 172 -14.76 -26.23 -13.34
CA ILE A 172 -16.06 -26.84 -13.66
C ILE A 172 -15.98 -28.05 -14.59
N ASP A 173 -14.88 -28.15 -15.37
CA ASP A 173 -14.66 -29.25 -16.30
C ASP A 173 -13.16 -29.36 -16.68
N HIS A 174 -12.70 -30.63 -16.95
CA HIS A 174 -11.34 -30.93 -17.40
C HIS A 174 -11.25 -32.34 -18.04
#